data_a351ae30cca898b31aab0a570af59780
#
_entry.id   a351ae30cca898b31aab0a570af59780
#
_cell.length_a   1.000
_cell.length_b   1.000
_cell.length_c   1.000
_cell.angle_alpha   90.00
_cell.angle_beta   90.00
_cell.angle_gamma   90.00
#
_symmetry.space_group_name_H-M   'P 1'
#
loop_
_entity.id
_entity.type
_entity.pdbx_description
1 polymer ?
#
loop_
_entity_poly.entity_id
_entity_poly.type
_entity_poly.pdbx_seq_one_letter_code
_entity_poly.pdbx_strand_id
1 'polypeptide(L)'
;MATASSTPKRHRKRLRSRIIISFALFGTALTALFAAAAIFLRGYLEDSLIGDTLARELDNYADLYYRDPTSPGVPFSKIRGWTIKRERFGNVPFAWQSLPNGVYRLVEGAQSYKLAVRKDQDTWFFMRYDVSQEEHSRQLLMWTLVAVVLVFSGLALVLGFWSADRVMA
;
A
#
# COMPACT_ATOMS: atom_id res chain seq x y z
N MET A 1 -49.45 54.69 -18.76
CA MET A 1 -47.97 54.54 -18.71
C MET A 1 -47.67 53.51 -17.60
N ALA A 2 -47.38 52.29 -18.01
CA ALA A 2 -47.04 51.19 -17.08
C ALA A 2 -45.58 50.81 -17.34
N THR A 3 -44.73 51.14 -16.42
CA THR A 3 -43.28 50.75 -16.44
C THR A 3 -43.14 49.31 -15.97
N ALA A 4 -42.86 48.39 -16.88
CA ALA A 4 -42.53 47.00 -16.55
C ALA A 4 -41.14 46.95 -15.98
N SER A 5 -41.01 46.62 -14.69
CA SER A 5 -39.74 46.36 -14.02
C SER A 5 -39.23 44.96 -14.42
N SER A 6 -38.23 44.92 -15.27
CA SER A 6 -37.52 43.71 -15.62
C SER A 6 -36.55 43.28 -14.50
N THR A 7 -36.98 42.35 -13.68
CA THR A 7 -36.15 41.72 -12.64
C THR A 7 -35.01 40.86 -13.25
N PRO A 8 -33.78 40.92 -12.78
CA PRO A 8 -32.64 40.26 -13.39
C PRO A 8 -32.61 38.75 -13.11
N LYS A 9 -33.04 37.94 -14.07
CA LYS A 9 -32.96 36.45 -14.03
C LYS A 9 -31.53 35.87 -13.96
N ARG A 10 -30.50 36.71 -14.12
CA ARG A 10 -29.09 36.25 -14.22
C ARG A 10 -28.45 35.81 -12.90
N HIS A 11 -28.91 36.27 -11.75
CA HIS A 11 -28.23 36.00 -10.49
C HIS A 11 -28.54 34.60 -9.93
N ARG A 12 -29.73 34.06 -10.17
CA ARG A 12 -30.13 32.73 -9.67
C ARG A 12 -29.34 31.57 -10.32
N LYS A 13 -28.94 31.67 -11.58
CA LYS A 13 -28.16 30.66 -12.30
C LYS A 13 -26.73 30.48 -11.71
N ARG A 14 -26.09 31.56 -11.31
CA ARG A 14 -24.73 31.55 -10.76
C ARG A 14 -24.67 30.93 -9.35
N LEU A 15 -25.68 31.11 -8.53
CA LEU A 15 -25.71 30.54 -7.18
C LEU A 15 -25.91 29.04 -7.18
N ARG A 16 -26.81 28.50 -8.03
CA ARG A 16 -27.02 27.05 -8.17
C ARG A 16 -25.79 26.31 -8.67
N SER A 17 -25.16 26.84 -9.71
CA SER A 17 -23.92 26.25 -10.23
C SER A 17 -22.79 26.22 -9.18
N ARG A 18 -22.64 27.26 -8.38
CA ARG A 18 -21.65 27.31 -7.30
C ARG A 18 -21.92 26.24 -6.22
N ILE A 19 -23.19 26.04 -5.84
CA ILE A 19 -23.56 25.03 -4.85
C ILE A 19 -23.27 23.63 -5.39
N ILE A 20 -23.67 23.31 -6.62
CA ILE A 20 -23.42 22.01 -7.24
C ILE A 20 -21.91 21.72 -7.35
N ILE A 21 -21.13 22.70 -7.82
CA ILE A 21 -19.67 22.58 -7.94
C ILE A 21 -19.03 22.38 -6.53
N SER A 22 -19.49 23.14 -5.53
CA SER A 22 -18.97 22.98 -4.16
C SER A 22 -19.26 21.60 -3.57
N PHE A 23 -20.46 21.06 -3.76
CA PHE A 23 -20.81 19.72 -3.32
C PHE A 23 -20.06 18.63 -4.09
N ALA A 24 -19.92 18.79 -5.41
CA ALA A 24 -19.14 17.86 -6.22
C ALA A 24 -17.66 17.86 -5.81
N LEU A 25 -17.09 19.05 -5.59
CA LEU A 25 -15.71 19.21 -5.17
C LEU A 25 -15.47 18.66 -3.76
N PHE A 26 -16.39 18.91 -2.83
CA PHE A 26 -16.35 18.34 -1.49
C PHE A 26 -16.47 16.82 -1.51
N GLY A 27 -17.43 16.25 -2.27
CA GLY A 27 -17.59 14.81 -2.42
C GLY A 27 -16.35 14.14 -3.02
N THR A 28 -15.75 14.77 -4.05
CA THR A 28 -14.51 14.28 -4.65
C THR A 28 -13.34 14.33 -3.67
N ALA A 29 -13.19 15.44 -2.95
CA ALA A 29 -12.13 15.58 -1.94
C ALA A 29 -12.27 14.55 -0.82
N LEU A 30 -13.49 14.32 -0.35
CA LEU A 30 -13.76 13.32 0.69
C LEU A 30 -13.46 11.89 0.19
N THR A 31 -13.89 11.56 -1.02
CA THR A 31 -13.60 10.25 -1.63
C THR A 31 -12.10 10.03 -1.82
N ALA A 32 -11.39 11.05 -2.30
CA ALA A 32 -9.94 11.00 -2.47
C ALA A 32 -9.22 10.82 -1.11
N LEU A 33 -9.69 11.48 -0.07
CA LEU A 33 -9.15 11.35 1.29
C LEU A 33 -9.32 9.92 1.82
N PHE A 34 -10.53 9.35 1.69
CA PHE A 34 -10.79 7.95 2.11
C PHE A 34 -9.96 6.95 1.31
N ALA A 35 -9.81 7.18 0.02
CA ALA A 35 -8.99 6.35 -0.84
C ALA A 35 -7.52 6.39 -0.42
N ALA A 36 -6.98 7.57 -0.16
CA ALA A 36 -5.61 7.74 0.34
C ALA A 36 -5.42 7.07 1.70
N ALA A 37 -6.36 7.24 2.62
CA ALA A 37 -6.32 6.60 3.93
C ALA A 37 -6.36 5.06 3.83
N ALA A 38 -7.17 4.49 2.95
CA ALA A 38 -7.28 3.06 2.73
C ALA A 38 -5.96 2.47 2.18
N ILE A 39 -5.32 3.15 1.22
CA ILE A 39 -4.02 2.74 0.68
C ILE A 39 -2.94 2.77 1.76
N PHE A 40 -2.91 3.86 2.54
CA PHE A 40 -1.93 4.02 3.61
C PHE A 40 -2.09 2.94 4.68
N LEU A 41 -3.32 2.71 5.14
CA LEU A 41 -3.63 1.71 6.17
C LEU A 41 -3.29 0.30 5.69
N ARG A 42 -3.64 -0.03 4.45
CA ARG A 42 -3.29 -1.33 3.86
C ARG A 42 -1.78 -1.53 3.80
N GLY A 43 -1.02 -0.55 3.32
CA GLY A 43 0.44 -0.66 3.26
C GLY A 43 1.08 -0.82 4.62
N TYR A 44 0.57 -0.12 5.63
CA TYR A 44 1.04 -0.24 7.01
C TYR A 44 0.76 -1.63 7.61
N LEU A 45 -0.46 -2.15 7.41
CA LEU A 45 -0.84 -3.48 7.90
C LEU A 45 -0.05 -4.60 7.22
N GLU A 46 0.11 -4.56 5.89
CA GLU A 46 0.89 -5.56 5.15
C GLU A 46 2.36 -5.59 5.62
N ASP A 47 2.96 -4.41 5.83
CA ASP A 47 4.35 -4.33 6.29
C ASP A 47 4.52 -4.88 7.70
N SER A 48 3.61 -4.57 8.62
CA SER A 48 3.63 -5.06 9.99
C SER A 48 3.40 -6.57 10.06
N LEU A 49 2.34 -7.06 9.40
CA LEU A 49 1.96 -8.48 9.44
C LEU A 49 3.04 -9.39 8.82
N ILE A 50 3.60 -9.00 7.67
CA ILE A 50 4.66 -9.80 7.03
C ILE A 50 5.92 -9.79 7.90
N GLY A 51 6.27 -8.65 8.51
CA GLY A 51 7.43 -8.55 9.40
C GLY A 51 7.29 -9.47 10.62
N ASP A 52 6.17 -9.40 11.31
CA ASP A 52 5.91 -10.21 12.50
C ASP A 52 5.85 -11.71 12.18
N THR A 53 5.22 -12.06 11.06
CA THR A 53 5.14 -13.46 10.61
C THR A 53 6.53 -13.99 10.28
N LEU A 54 7.33 -13.21 9.55
CA LEU A 54 8.67 -13.62 9.16
C LEU A 54 9.61 -13.77 10.37
N ALA A 55 9.48 -12.91 11.37
CA ALA A 55 10.22 -13.03 12.62
C ALA A 55 9.88 -14.32 13.38
N ARG A 56 8.58 -14.63 13.51
CA ARG A 56 8.12 -15.87 14.17
C ARG A 56 8.57 -17.13 13.42
N GLU A 57 8.49 -17.10 12.09
CA GLU A 57 8.94 -18.23 11.28
C GLU A 57 10.45 -18.43 11.38
N LEU A 58 11.23 -17.37 11.48
CA LEU A 58 12.67 -17.46 11.72
C LEU A 58 12.97 -18.06 13.09
N ASP A 59 12.24 -17.67 14.14
CA ASP A 59 12.39 -18.25 15.47
C ASP A 59 12.03 -19.74 15.49
N ASN A 60 10.90 -20.10 14.87
CA ASN A 60 10.50 -21.50 14.71
C ASN A 60 11.55 -22.31 13.94
N TYR A 61 12.10 -21.72 12.87
CA TYR A 61 13.15 -22.36 12.08
C TYR A 61 14.43 -22.59 12.88
N ALA A 62 14.86 -21.61 13.67
CA ALA A 62 16.02 -21.73 14.53
C ALA A 62 15.80 -22.82 15.62
N ASP A 63 14.63 -22.82 16.25
CA ASP A 63 14.27 -23.82 17.28
C ASP A 63 14.21 -25.23 16.69
N LEU A 64 13.66 -25.38 15.46
CA LEU A 64 13.63 -26.67 14.77
C LEU A 64 15.05 -27.16 14.44
N TYR A 65 15.91 -26.26 13.95
CA TYR A 65 17.31 -26.58 13.67
C TYR A 65 18.07 -27.05 14.89
N TYR A 66 17.83 -26.47 16.07
CA TYR A 66 18.48 -26.90 17.31
C TYR A 66 17.96 -28.25 17.81
N ARG A 67 16.72 -28.62 17.46
CA ARG A 67 16.14 -29.95 17.80
C ARG A 67 16.59 -31.05 16.83
N ASP A 68 16.59 -30.74 15.54
CA ASP A 68 16.98 -31.66 14.48
C ASP A 68 17.69 -30.93 13.33
N PRO A 69 19.04 -30.88 13.35
CA PRO A 69 19.83 -30.24 12.32
C PRO A 69 19.70 -30.86 10.90
N THR A 70 19.11 -32.05 10.81
CA THR A 70 18.94 -32.77 9.54
C THR A 70 17.57 -32.51 8.91
N SER A 71 16.66 -31.86 9.63
CA SER A 71 15.34 -31.54 9.13
C SER A 71 15.44 -30.60 7.93
N PRO A 72 14.85 -30.93 6.78
CA PRO A 72 14.82 -30.00 5.64
C PRO A 72 14.04 -28.76 6.06
N GLY A 73 14.70 -27.60 5.97
CA GLY A 73 14.07 -26.31 6.26
C GLY A 73 12.78 -26.15 5.47
N VAL A 74 11.79 -25.51 6.07
CA VAL A 74 10.42 -25.36 5.57
C VAL A 74 10.42 -24.83 4.13
N PRO A 75 9.97 -25.60 3.14
CA PRO A 75 9.90 -25.17 1.76
C PRO A 75 8.63 -24.36 1.52
N PHE A 76 8.60 -23.09 1.94
CA PHE A 76 7.60 -22.17 1.42
C PHE A 76 8.09 -21.58 0.10
N SER A 77 7.29 -21.62 -0.91
CA SER A 77 7.61 -21.20 -2.28
C SER A 77 8.18 -19.76 -2.40
N LYS A 78 7.89 -18.89 -1.43
CA LYS A 78 8.34 -17.49 -1.39
C LYS A 78 9.35 -17.19 -0.29
N ILE A 79 9.61 -18.14 0.61
CA ILE A 79 10.52 -17.99 1.75
C ILE A 79 11.75 -18.85 1.53
N ARG A 80 12.92 -18.26 1.68
CA ARG A 80 14.20 -18.97 1.67
C ARG A 80 14.89 -18.75 2.99
N GLY A 81 15.25 -19.84 3.67
CA GLY A 81 16.00 -19.83 4.91
C GLY A 81 17.46 -20.26 4.68
N TRP A 82 18.36 -19.64 5.41
CA TRP A 82 19.78 -20.02 5.46
C TRP A 82 20.24 -20.13 6.89
N THR A 83 20.97 -21.19 7.18
CA THR A 83 21.66 -21.40 8.43
C THR A 83 23.15 -21.39 8.18
N ILE A 84 23.88 -20.51 8.84
CA ILE A 84 25.31 -20.32 8.62
C ILE A 84 26.03 -20.49 9.95
N LYS A 85 26.92 -21.49 10.02
CA LYS A 85 27.75 -21.75 11.19
C LYS A 85 28.93 -20.76 11.25
N ARG A 86 29.46 -20.54 12.43
CA ARG A 86 30.56 -19.61 12.75
C ARG A 86 31.74 -19.70 11.77
N GLU A 87 32.09 -20.90 11.35
CA GLU A 87 33.21 -21.17 10.42
C GLU A 87 32.99 -20.53 9.01
N ARG A 88 31.74 -20.21 8.67
CA ARG A 88 31.33 -19.70 7.36
C ARG A 88 30.73 -18.30 7.40
N PHE A 89 30.87 -17.56 8.49
CA PHE A 89 30.33 -16.20 8.61
C PHE A 89 30.87 -15.25 7.54
N GLY A 90 32.12 -15.48 7.07
CA GLY A 90 32.70 -14.71 5.98
C GLY A 90 32.01 -14.88 4.61
N ASN A 91 31.18 -15.91 4.44
CA ASN A 91 30.43 -16.15 3.21
C ASN A 91 29.09 -15.42 3.16
N VAL A 92 28.69 -14.77 4.25
CA VAL A 92 27.46 -13.97 4.31
C VAL A 92 27.69 -12.67 3.52
N PRO A 93 26.72 -12.22 2.70
CA PRO A 93 26.81 -10.91 2.07
C PRO A 93 27.10 -9.79 3.09
N PHE A 94 28.03 -8.90 2.76
CA PHE A 94 28.44 -7.84 3.69
C PHE A 94 27.28 -7.00 4.20
N ALA A 95 26.28 -6.72 3.33
CA ALA A 95 25.06 -6.01 3.71
C ALA A 95 24.25 -6.70 4.82
N TRP A 96 24.34 -8.02 4.95
CA TRP A 96 23.62 -8.79 5.97
C TRP A 96 24.44 -8.94 7.25
N GLN A 97 25.76 -8.91 7.13
CA GLN A 97 26.66 -9.06 8.27
C GLN A 97 26.53 -7.91 9.28
N SER A 98 26.26 -6.70 8.80
CA SER A 98 26.13 -5.49 9.65
C SER A 98 24.79 -5.36 10.33
N LEU A 99 23.75 -6.12 9.93
CA LEU A 99 22.41 -6.01 10.47
C LEU A 99 22.31 -6.69 11.84
N PRO A 100 21.75 -6.04 12.86
CA PRO A 100 21.41 -6.67 14.14
C PRO A 100 20.20 -7.63 13.98
N ASN A 101 19.81 -8.32 15.07
CA ASN A 101 18.62 -9.17 15.06
C ASN A 101 17.37 -8.34 14.76
N GLY A 102 16.51 -8.80 13.86
CA GLY A 102 15.30 -8.09 13.46
C GLY A 102 14.89 -8.38 12.01
N VAL A 103 13.88 -7.66 11.54
CA VAL A 103 13.38 -7.76 10.17
C VAL A 103 13.67 -6.46 9.43
N TYR A 104 14.28 -6.56 8.26
CA TYR A 104 14.73 -5.44 7.43
C TYR A 104 14.16 -5.55 6.04
N ARG A 105 13.80 -4.42 5.46
CA ARG A 105 13.46 -4.33 4.04
C ARG A 105 14.72 -3.93 3.27
N LEU A 106 15.11 -4.76 2.33
CA LEU A 106 16.29 -4.55 1.47
C LEU A 106 15.85 -4.50 0.02
N VAL A 107 16.54 -3.68 -0.77
CA VAL A 107 16.34 -3.56 -2.21
C VAL A 107 17.65 -3.92 -2.88
N GLU A 108 17.61 -4.90 -3.77
CA GLU A 108 18.77 -5.35 -4.53
C GLU A 108 18.43 -5.31 -6.03
N GLY A 109 18.91 -4.27 -6.71
CA GLY A 109 18.54 -4.01 -8.11
C GLY A 109 17.04 -3.72 -8.26
N ALA A 110 16.34 -4.55 -9.04
CA ALA A 110 14.90 -4.45 -9.26
C ALA A 110 14.08 -5.31 -8.29
N GLN A 111 14.71 -6.01 -7.36
CA GLN A 111 14.03 -6.89 -6.40
C GLN A 111 13.98 -6.26 -5.03
N SER A 112 12.77 -6.23 -4.45
CA SER A 112 12.55 -5.87 -3.05
C SER A 112 12.28 -7.12 -2.23
N TYR A 113 12.94 -7.27 -1.10
CA TYR A 113 12.71 -8.40 -0.20
C TYR A 113 12.79 -7.98 1.27
N LYS A 114 12.12 -8.75 2.12
CA LYS A 114 12.26 -8.65 3.57
C LYS A 114 13.23 -9.73 4.04
N LEU A 115 14.17 -9.33 4.88
CA LEU A 115 15.16 -10.21 5.47
C LEU A 115 14.98 -10.21 6.98
N ALA A 116 14.64 -11.35 7.55
CA ALA A 116 14.71 -11.58 8.98
C ALA A 116 16.10 -12.11 9.34
N VAL A 117 16.67 -11.57 10.40
CA VAL A 117 18.02 -11.87 10.88
C VAL A 117 17.94 -12.29 12.33
N ARG A 118 18.47 -13.46 12.66
CA ARG A 118 18.73 -13.92 14.04
C ARG A 118 20.16 -14.42 14.13
N LYS A 119 20.95 -13.77 14.97
CA LYS A 119 22.36 -14.09 15.19
C LYS A 119 22.53 -14.63 16.59
N ASP A 120 22.82 -15.90 16.67
CA ASP A 120 23.24 -16.55 17.91
C ASP A 120 24.77 -16.65 17.92
N GLN A 121 25.38 -17.05 19.03
CA GLN A 121 26.83 -17.02 19.22
C GLN A 121 27.61 -17.84 18.17
N ASP A 122 27.08 -19.01 17.79
CA ASP A 122 27.74 -19.97 16.91
C ASP A 122 27.03 -20.18 15.57
N THR A 123 25.81 -19.65 15.43
CA THR A 123 24.99 -19.89 14.24
C THR A 123 24.15 -18.67 13.94
N TRP A 124 24.17 -18.24 12.66
CA TRP A 124 23.35 -17.16 12.14
C TRP A 124 22.25 -17.72 11.28
N PHE A 125 21.04 -17.26 11.51
CA PHE A 125 19.85 -17.61 10.76
C PHE A 125 19.37 -16.42 9.98
N PHE A 126 19.10 -16.65 8.70
CA PHE A 126 18.54 -15.66 7.80
C PHE A 126 17.32 -16.23 7.10
N MET A 127 16.28 -15.41 6.97
CA MET A 127 15.09 -15.78 6.24
C MET A 127 14.70 -14.63 5.32
N ARG A 128 14.64 -14.91 4.00
CA ARG A 128 14.29 -13.94 2.96
C ARG A 128 12.90 -14.23 2.44
N TYR A 129 12.08 -13.18 2.35
CA TYR A 129 10.77 -13.17 1.72
C TYR A 129 10.76 -12.19 0.56
N ASP A 130 10.42 -12.64 -0.65
CA ASP A 130 10.36 -11.81 -1.85
C ASP A 130 9.04 -11.05 -1.89
N VAL A 131 9.12 -9.72 -1.87
CA VAL A 131 7.97 -8.79 -1.92
C VAL A 131 7.84 -8.06 -3.27
N SER A 132 8.66 -8.41 -4.26
CA SER A 132 8.68 -7.72 -5.55
C SER A 132 7.35 -7.78 -6.28
N GLN A 133 6.63 -8.89 -6.17
CA GLN A 133 5.33 -9.08 -6.82
C GLN A 133 4.21 -8.26 -6.16
N GLU A 134 4.29 -8.07 -4.85
CA GLU A 134 3.36 -7.22 -4.11
C GLU A 134 3.51 -5.74 -4.49
N GLU A 135 4.72 -5.30 -4.78
CA GLU A 135 5.01 -3.92 -5.15
C GLU A 135 4.41 -3.55 -6.52
N HIS A 136 4.44 -4.48 -7.48
CA HIS A 136 3.80 -4.29 -8.80
C HIS A 136 2.27 -4.24 -8.70
N SER A 137 1.68 -5.12 -7.90
CA SER A 137 0.23 -5.14 -7.63
C SER A 137 -0.23 -3.86 -6.93
N ARG A 138 0.58 -3.30 -6.04
CA ARG A 138 0.31 -2.04 -5.34
C ARG A 138 0.23 -0.86 -6.32
N GLN A 139 1.14 -0.78 -7.26
CA GLN A 139 1.14 0.28 -8.27
C GLN A 139 -0.08 0.20 -9.17
N LEU A 140 -0.48 -1.00 -9.60
CA LEU A 140 -1.68 -1.24 -10.39
C LEU A 140 -2.95 -0.82 -9.63
N LEU A 141 -3.06 -1.18 -8.35
CA LEU A 141 -4.18 -0.78 -7.49
C LEU A 141 -4.27 0.73 -7.32
N MET A 142 -3.14 1.42 -7.14
CA MET A 142 -3.12 2.89 -7.06
C MET A 142 -3.67 3.53 -8.34
N TRP A 143 -3.23 3.09 -9.51
CA TRP A 143 -3.72 3.61 -10.78
C TRP A 143 -5.19 3.32 -11.01
N THR A 144 -5.65 2.12 -10.66
CA THR A 144 -7.08 1.75 -10.73
C THR A 144 -7.92 2.63 -9.83
N LEU A 145 -7.47 2.90 -8.61
CA LEU A 145 -8.19 3.75 -7.66
C LEU A 145 -8.28 5.19 -8.14
N VAL A 146 -7.19 5.76 -8.66
CA VAL A 146 -7.18 7.10 -9.27
C VAL A 146 -8.16 7.17 -10.44
N ALA A 147 -8.15 6.17 -11.32
CA ALA A 147 -9.09 6.10 -12.45
C ALA A 147 -10.55 6.05 -11.98
N VAL A 148 -10.87 5.25 -10.98
CA VAL A 148 -12.22 5.16 -10.40
C VAL A 148 -12.66 6.50 -9.82
N VAL A 149 -11.82 7.18 -9.04
CA VAL A 149 -12.13 8.50 -8.48
C VAL A 149 -12.40 9.52 -9.59
N LEU A 150 -11.60 9.54 -10.65
CA LEU A 150 -11.80 10.45 -11.79
C LEU A 150 -13.10 10.18 -12.53
N VAL A 151 -13.43 8.90 -12.78
CA VAL A 151 -14.68 8.50 -13.44
C VAL A 151 -15.89 8.93 -12.62
N PHE A 152 -15.93 8.63 -11.32
CA PHE A 152 -17.04 9.02 -10.45
C PHE A 152 -17.18 10.54 -10.31
N SER A 153 -16.06 11.27 -10.21
CA SER A 153 -16.08 12.74 -10.20
C SER A 153 -16.62 13.33 -11.50
N GLY A 154 -16.22 12.79 -12.64
CA GLY A 154 -16.73 13.21 -13.93
C GLY A 154 -18.23 12.95 -14.06
N LEU A 155 -18.68 11.78 -13.62
CA LEU A 155 -20.09 11.38 -13.65
C LEU A 155 -20.95 12.26 -12.74
N ALA A 156 -20.46 12.59 -11.54
CA ALA A 156 -21.12 13.51 -10.63
C ALA A 156 -21.27 14.91 -11.22
N LEU A 157 -20.24 15.42 -11.91
CA LEU A 157 -20.32 16.71 -12.60
C LEU A 157 -21.33 16.68 -13.74
N VAL A 158 -21.32 15.65 -14.59
CA VAL A 158 -22.26 15.51 -15.72
C VAL A 158 -23.70 15.44 -15.21
N LEU A 159 -23.97 14.62 -14.19
CA LEU A 159 -25.30 14.51 -13.59
C LEU A 159 -25.72 15.82 -12.93
N GLY A 160 -24.81 16.53 -12.29
CA GLY A 160 -25.07 17.84 -11.68
C GLY A 160 -25.48 18.89 -12.73
N PHE A 161 -24.78 18.95 -13.86
CA PHE A 161 -25.11 19.84 -14.97
C PHE A 161 -26.43 19.44 -15.65
N TRP A 162 -26.64 18.15 -15.94
CA TRP A 162 -27.85 17.64 -16.58
C TRP A 162 -29.09 17.86 -15.71
N SER A 163 -29.00 17.63 -14.41
CA SER A 163 -30.09 17.89 -13.46
C SER A 163 -30.41 19.38 -13.39
N ALA A 164 -29.39 20.24 -13.44
CA ALA A 164 -29.61 21.69 -13.43
C ALA A 164 -30.32 22.21 -14.69
N ASP A 165 -30.07 21.62 -15.86
CA ASP A 165 -30.72 22.02 -17.11
C ASP A 165 -32.18 21.54 -17.16
N ARG A 166 -32.48 20.35 -16.66
CA ARG A 166 -33.84 19.77 -16.69
C ARG A 166 -34.84 20.44 -15.74
N VAL A 167 -34.36 21.01 -14.65
CA VAL A 167 -35.23 21.74 -13.67
C VAL A 167 -35.56 23.16 -14.16
N MET A 168 -34.91 23.61 -15.24
CA MET A 168 -35.12 24.96 -15.79
C MET A 168 -35.88 24.98 -17.14
N ALA A 169 -36.29 23.82 -17.65
CA ALA A 169 -37.22 23.70 -18.79
C ALA A 169 -38.65 23.56 -18.28
#